data_644b7ee96c2d7e06b88de58fcf5e2ef6
#
_entry.id   644b7ee96c2d7e06b88de58fcf5e2ef6
#
_cell.length_a   1.000
_cell.length_b   1.000
_cell.length_c   1.000
_cell.angle_alpha   90.00
_cell.angle_beta   90.00
_cell.angle_gamma   90.00
#
_symmetry.space_group_name_H-M   'P 1'
#
loop_
_entity.id
_entity.type
_entity.pdbx_description
1 polymer ?
#
loop_
_entity_poly.entity_id
_entity_poly.type
_entity_poly.pdbx_seq_one_letter_code
_entity_poly.pdbx_strand_id
1 'polypeptide(L)'
;MFTNSTLFSFNEGKTSNKDVEIYYRDYGPINAEPILLVQGLGGQLINWPQHLIEFLLENNFRPIVFDNRDTGLSSRIESDSFNDKKRSNTIIKSYVKYYLRLPIKSEYTIDDMADDAISVLDELKISKAHILGISMGGMIAQIIAANYPLRTKTFTLIASTASTPSPLNGPTRNVRKLLMERTKNPNSTIDEKVNRTKRLFKEIGYQGINLDTEEFYENISAAIDRGGKDDTGFSRQLTAILGSKNRLDKVCLL
;
A
#
# COMPACT_ATOMS: atom_id res chain seq x y z
N MET A 1 22.95 20.00 -3.44
CA MET A 1 24.05 19.01 -3.38
C MET A 1 23.64 17.97 -2.33
N PHE A 2 23.00 16.87 -2.74
CA PHE A 2 22.78 15.70 -1.90
C PHE A 2 23.68 14.61 -2.44
N THR A 3 24.92 14.65 -1.97
CA THR A 3 25.91 13.63 -2.25
C THR A 3 25.87 12.61 -1.12
N ASN A 4 25.90 11.36 -1.49
CA ASN A 4 26.03 10.15 -0.69
C ASN A 4 24.77 9.77 0.13
N SER A 5 23.92 8.97 -0.51
CA SER A 5 23.02 8.09 0.19
C SER A 5 23.86 7.18 1.09
N THR A 6 23.89 7.48 2.38
CA THR A 6 24.25 6.49 3.37
C THR A 6 23.18 5.41 3.28
N LEU A 7 23.44 4.37 2.50
CA LEU A 7 22.58 3.20 2.41
C LEU A 7 22.58 2.57 3.80
N PHE A 8 21.52 2.83 4.56
CA PHE A 8 21.35 2.16 5.85
C PHE A 8 21.32 0.65 5.60
N SER A 9 22.08 -0.07 6.41
CA SER A 9 22.01 -1.52 6.40
C SER A 9 20.62 -1.95 6.84
N PHE A 10 20.03 -2.88 6.14
CA PHE A 10 18.77 -3.51 6.51
C PHE A 10 18.90 -5.02 6.37
N ASN A 11 18.14 -5.74 7.16
CA ASN A 11 17.88 -7.14 6.94
C ASN A 11 16.64 -7.28 6.08
N GLU A 12 16.65 -8.21 5.15
CA GLU A 12 15.47 -8.48 4.33
C GLU A 12 15.11 -9.95 4.37
N GLY A 13 13.84 -10.23 4.17
CA GLY A 13 13.34 -11.60 4.20
C GLY A 13 11.92 -11.69 3.64
N LYS A 14 11.39 -12.90 3.76
CA LYS A 14 10.01 -13.21 3.43
C LYS A 14 9.37 -13.93 4.60
N THR A 15 8.11 -13.65 4.86
CA THR A 15 7.25 -14.42 5.75
C THR A 15 6.08 -14.98 4.96
N SER A 16 5.43 -16.00 5.47
CA SER A 16 4.26 -16.61 4.84
C SER A 16 3.02 -16.41 5.70
N ASN A 17 1.95 -15.94 5.06
CA ASN A 17 0.61 -15.95 5.62
C ASN A 17 -0.27 -16.82 4.72
N LYS A 18 -0.57 -18.05 5.16
CA LYS A 18 -1.21 -19.09 4.34
C LYS A 18 -0.37 -19.32 3.05
N ASP A 19 -0.96 -19.09 1.88
CA ASP A 19 -0.33 -19.29 0.58
C ASP A 19 0.32 -18.03 -0.01
N VAL A 20 0.47 -16.97 0.81
CA VAL A 20 1.01 -15.68 0.37
C VAL A 20 2.33 -15.39 1.06
N GLU A 21 3.40 -15.19 0.30
CA GLU A 21 4.69 -14.72 0.81
C GLU A 21 4.71 -13.19 0.81
N ILE A 22 5.14 -12.60 1.91
CA ILE A 22 5.29 -11.15 2.10
C ILE A 22 6.75 -10.81 2.27
N TYR A 23 7.28 -10.00 1.34
CA TYR A 23 8.65 -9.51 1.39
C TYR A 23 8.74 -8.27 2.26
N TYR A 24 9.75 -8.23 3.14
CA TYR A 24 9.97 -7.11 4.07
C TYR A 24 11.43 -6.68 4.14
N ARG A 25 11.65 -5.48 4.68
CA ARG A 25 12.95 -4.96 5.15
C ARG A 25 12.83 -4.44 6.56
N ASP A 26 13.85 -4.73 7.35
CA ASP A 26 14.01 -4.33 8.73
C ASP A 26 15.27 -3.46 8.83
N TYR A 27 15.11 -2.18 9.11
CA TYR A 27 16.19 -1.20 9.05
C TYR A 27 16.87 -0.95 10.38
N GLY A 28 16.37 -1.44 11.46
CA GLY A 28 16.82 -0.95 12.75
C GLY A 28 17.65 -1.92 13.59
N PRO A 29 18.28 -1.36 14.63
CA PRO A 29 18.80 -2.19 15.70
C PRO A 29 17.65 -2.95 16.37
N ILE A 30 17.87 -4.20 16.72
CA ILE A 30 16.84 -5.08 17.27
C ILE A 30 16.20 -4.54 18.58
N ASN A 31 16.96 -3.73 19.32
CA ASN A 31 16.53 -3.15 20.59
C ASN A 31 15.83 -1.78 20.45
N ALA A 32 15.77 -1.21 19.26
CA ALA A 32 15.07 0.04 19.02
C ALA A 32 13.55 -0.19 18.96
N GLU A 33 12.79 0.90 19.09
CA GLU A 33 11.33 0.87 19.16
C GLU A 33 10.70 0.51 17.80
N PRO A 34 10.01 -0.65 17.66
CA PRO A 34 9.53 -1.10 16.37
C PRO A 34 8.37 -0.26 15.83
N ILE A 35 8.48 0.16 14.57
CA ILE A 35 7.44 0.82 13.81
C ILE A 35 7.24 0.14 12.46
N LEU A 36 6.03 -0.38 12.21
CA LEU A 36 5.63 -1.00 10.96
C LEU A 36 4.99 0.05 10.03
N LEU A 37 5.57 0.22 8.85
CA LEU A 37 5.12 1.18 7.84
C LEU A 37 4.34 0.47 6.75
N VAL A 38 3.06 0.81 6.59
CA VAL A 38 2.12 0.15 5.68
C VAL A 38 1.80 1.06 4.50
N GLN A 39 2.21 0.65 3.30
CA GLN A 39 2.03 1.40 2.06
C GLN A 39 0.58 1.43 1.56
N GLY A 40 0.27 2.44 0.77
CA GLY A 40 -0.99 2.60 0.07
C GLY A 40 -1.13 1.72 -1.17
N LEU A 41 -2.22 1.92 -1.91
CA LEU A 41 -2.58 1.17 -3.12
C LEU A 41 -1.46 1.17 -4.16
N GLY A 42 -0.94 -0.02 -4.45
CA GLY A 42 0.12 -0.24 -5.45
C GLY A 42 1.48 0.34 -5.07
N GLY A 43 1.63 0.86 -3.85
CA GLY A 43 2.91 1.33 -3.33
C GLY A 43 3.78 0.17 -2.86
N GLN A 44 5.08 0.28 -3.11
CA GLN A 44 6.10 -0.68 -2.69
C GLN A 44 6.86 -0.16 -1.48
N LEU A 45 7.52 -1.03 -0.75
CA LEU A 45 8.33 -0.66 0.42
C LEU A 45 9.42 0.38 0.09
N ILE A 46 9.94 0.40 -1.13
CA ILE A 46 10.94 1.38 -1.58
C ILE A 46 10.35 2.78 -1.84
N ASN A 47 9.04 2.93 -1.84
CA ASN A 47 8.39 4.23 -2.02
C ASN A 47 8.27 5.05 -0.72
N TRP A 48 8.72 4.51 0.43
CA TRP A 48 8.88 5.33 1.62
C TRP A 48 10.03 6.31 1.43
N PRO A 49 9.83 7.61 1.70
CA PRO A 49 10.90 8.60 1.57
C PRO A 49 12.10 8.23 2.43
N GLN A 50 13.30 8.26 1.84
CA GLN A 50 14.53 7.91 2.56
C GLN A 50 14.70 8.75 3.84
N HIS A 51 14.45 10.06 3.77
CA HIS A 51 14.55 10.96 4.93
C HIS A 51 13.59 10.60 6.07
N LEU A 52 12.45 9.93 5.77
CA LEU A 52 11.57 9.42 6.82
C LEU A 52 12.21 8.24 7.56
N ILE A 53 12.82 7.32 6.81
CA ILE A 53 13.54 6.19 7.41
C ILE A 53 14.71 6.69 8.26
N GLU A 54 15.48 7.64 7.75
CA GLU A 54 16.56 8.32 8.45
C GLU A 54 16.08 8.94 9.76
N PHE A 55 15.05 9.77 9.67
CA PHE A 55 14.45 10.42 10.84
C PHE A 55 14.00 9.42 11.91
N LEU A 56 13.38 8.32 11.51
CA LEU A 56 12.94 7.29 12.44
C LEU A 56 14.14 6.62 13.13
N LEU A 57 15.19 6.28 12.38
CA LEU A 57 16.41 5.68 12.93
C LEU A 57 17.13 6.61 13.91
N GLU A 58 17.27 7.90 13.56
CA GLU A 58 17.87 8.91 14.42
C GLU A 58 17.09 9.13 15.72
N ASN A 59 15.78 8.85 15.72
CA ASN A 59 14.92 8.93 16.90
C ASN A 59 14.70 7.57 17.60
N ASN A 60 15.64 6.63 17.41
CA ASN A 60 15.65 5.31 18.06
C ASN A 60 14.42 4.44 17.75
N PHE A 61 13.85 4.59 16.54
CA PHE A 61 12.86 3.64 16.02
C PHE A 61 13.56 2.57 15.18
N ARG A 62 12.88 1.42 15.08
CA ARG A 62 13.23 0.31 14.18
C ARG A 62 12.18 0.26 13.06
N PRO A 63 12.42 0.94 11.92
CA PRO A 63 11.49 0.92 10.81
C PRO A 63 11.44 -0.45 10.15
N ILE A 64 10.24 -1.00 10.04
CA ILE A 64 9.94 -2.23 9.31
C ILE A 64 9.02 -1.86 8.16
N VAL A 65 9.43 -2.16 6.95
CA VAL A 65 8.67 -1.89 5.73
C VAL A 65 8.42 -3.18 4.98
N PHE A 66 7.32 -3.31 4.29
CA PHE A 66 7.01 -4.50 3.52
C PHE A 66 6.21 -4.18 2.26
N ASP A 67 6.27 -5.07 1.31
CA ASP A 67 5.41 -5.02 0.13
C ASP A 67 4.09 -5.72 0.47
N ASN A 68 2.98 -5.02 0.30
CA ASN A 68 1.67 -5.67 0.38
C ASN A 68 1.55 -6.79 -0.66
N ARG A 69 0.69 -7.81 -0.40
CA ARG A 69 0.37 -8.81 -1.43
C ARG A 69 0.05 -8.15 -2.77
N ASP A 70 0.41 -8.78 -3.86
CA ASP A 70 0.27 -8.26 -5.22
C ASP A 70 1.16 -7.05 -5.57
N THR A 71 2.15 -6.72 -4.74
CA THR A 71 3.02 -5.57 -4.95
C THR A 71 4.49 -5.97 -4.74
N GLY A 72 5.40 -5.33 -5.48
CA GLY A 72 6.84 -5.48 -5.31
C GLY A 72 7.32 -6.93 -5.43
N LEU A 73 8.00 -7.42 -4.40
CA LEU A 73 8.55 -8.79 -4.33
C LEU A 73 7.69 -9.76 -3.49
N SER A 74 6.55 -9.29 -2.98
CA SER A 74 5.55 -10.18 -2.36
C SER A 74 4.80 -10.98 -3.41
N SER A 75 4.17 -12.08 -2.99
CA SER A 75 3.42 -12.98 -3.86
C SER A 75 2.37 -12.25 -4.69
N ARG A 76 2.31 -12.60 -5.95
CA ARG A 76 1.19 -12.29 -6.85
C ARG A 76 0.11 -13.36 -6.68
N ILE A 77 -1.11 -12.93 -6.49
CA ILE A 77 -2.23 -13.86 -6.43
C ILE A 77 -2.52 -14.37 -7.85
N GLU A 78 -2.24 -15.63 -8.08
CA GLU A 78 -2.60 -16.30 -9.33
C GLU A 78 -4.09 -16.61 -9.31
N SER A 79 -4.81 -16.08 -10.26
CA SER A 79 -6.24 -16.32 -10.41
C SER A 79 -6.53 -16.64 -11.87
N ASP A 80 -7.08 -17.83 -12.12
CA ASP A 80 -7.57 -18.28 -13.43
C ASP A 80 -8.64 -17.35 -14.03
N SER A 81 -9.19 -16.47 -13.22
CA SER A 81 -10.25 -15.55 -13.63
C SER A 81 -9.74 -14.28 -14.31
N PHE A 82 -8.43 -14.03 -14.34
CA PHE A 82 -7.86 -12.77 -14.80
C PHE A 82 -7.13 -12.85 -16.16
N ASN A 83 -7.81 -13.29 -17.20
CA ASN A 83 -7.40 -12.84 -18.53
C ASN A 83 -7.83 -11.36 -18.72
N ASP A 84 -7.13 -10.59 -19.57
CA ASP A 84 -7.29 -9.14 -19.70
C ASP A 84 -8.73 -8.67 -19.95
N LYS A 85 -9.52 -9.42 -20.71
CA LYS A 85 -10.95 -9.10 -20.98
C LYS A 85 -11.81 -9.30 -19.72
N LYS A 86 -11.61 -10.40 -18.98
CA LYS A 86 -12.34 -10.66 -17.73
C LYS A 86 -12.00 -9.62 -16.65
N ARG A 87 -10.72 -9.21 -16.54
CA ARG A 87 -10.24 -8.19 -15.61
C ARG A 87 -10.92 -6.85 -15.83
N SER A 88 -10.89 -6.32 -17.05
CA SER A 88 -11.53 -5.05 -17.38
C SER A 88 -13.03 -5.08 -17.04
N ASN A 89 -13.73 -6.17 -17.35
CA ASN A 89 -15.14 -6.33 -17.01
C ASN A 89 -15.39 -6.41 -15.51
N THR A 90 -14.53 -7.07 -14.75
CA THR A 90 -14.64 -7.18 -13.27
C THR A 90 -14.49 -5.82 -12.62
N ILE A 91 -13.50 -5.03 -13.04
CA ILE A 91 -13.29 -3.67 -12.51
C ILE A 91 -14.46 -2.76 -12.86
N ILE A 92 -14.92 -2.78 -14.11
CA ILE A 92 -16.08 -1.97 -14.52
C ILE A 92 -17.32 -2.35 -13.69
N LYS A 93 -17.58 -3.64 -13.51
CA LYS A 93 -18.68 -4.12 -12.65
C LYS A 93 -18.51 -3.68 -11.20
N SER A 94 -17.29 -3.72 -10.66
CA SER A 94 -17.01 -3.26 -9.30
C SER A 94 -17.25 -1.75 -9.15
N TYR A 95 -16.89 -0.96 -10.16
CA TYR A 95 -17.21 0.48 -10.16
C TYR A 95 -18.70 0.75 -10.28
N VAL A 96 -19.43 0.03 -11.13
CA VAL A 96 -20.90 0.16 -11.21
C VAL A 96 -21.53 -0.18 -9.85
N LYS A 97 -21.12 -1.27 -9.24
CA LYS A 97 -21.58 -1.66 -7.88
C LYS A 97 -21.22 -0.61 -6.83
N TYR A 98 -20.01 -0.04 -6.90
CA TYR A 98 -19.59 1.05 -6.02
C TYR A 98 -20.52 2.27 -6.12
N TYR A 99 -20.86 2.71 -7.35
CA TYR A 99 -21.81 3.80 -7.54
C TYR A 99 -23.23 3.48 -7.08
N LEU A 100 -23.66 2.24 -7.25
CA LEU A 100 -24.96 1.74 -6.80
C LEU A 100 -24.98 1.30 -5.33
N ARG A 101 -23.83 1.39 -4.62
CA ARG A 101 -23.64 0.95 -3.22
C ARG A 101 -23.99 -0.53 -3.00
N LEU A 102 -23.77 -1.36 -4.02
CA LEU A 102 -23.98 -2.79 -3.96
C LEU A 102 -22.75 -3.52 -3.42
N PRO A 103 -22.90 -4.69 -2.81
CA PRO A 103 -21.76 -5.50 -2.33
C PRO A 103 -20.78 -5.81 -3.44
N ILE A 104 -19.49 -5.61 -3.16
CA ILE A 104 -18.38 -5.89 -4.09
C ILE A 104 -17.61 -7.08 -3.51
N LYS A 105 -17.47 -8.13 -4.31
CA LYS A 105 -16.63 -9.29 -3.96
C LYS A 105 -15.22 -9.03 -4.50
N SER A 106 -14.23 -9.18 -3.64
CA SER A 106 -12.80 -9.15 -3.96
C SER A 106 -12.19 -10.53 -3.77
N GLU A 107 -11.03 -10.78 -4.36
CA GLU A 107 -10.28 -12.04 -4.21
C GLU A 107 -9.68 -12.18 -2.82
N TYR A 108 -9.35 -11.05 -2.20
CA TYR A 108 -8.95 -10.92 -0.81
C TYR A 108 -9.48 -9.60 -0.26
N THR A 109 -9.40 -9.44 1.04
CA THR A 109 -9.93 -8.29 1.78
C THR A 109 -8.81 -7.44 2.37
N ILE A 110 -9.15 -6.25 2.86
CA ILE A 110 -8.22 -5.44 3.67
C ILE A 110 -7.89 -6.15 4.99
N ASP A 111 -8.80 -6.98 5.54
CA ASP A 111 -8.53 -7.81 6.72
C ASP A 111 -7.44 -8.86 6.44
N ASP A 112 -7.46 -9.53 5.28
CA ASP A 112 -6.39 -10.46 4.88
C ASP A 112 -5.03 -9.75 4.76
N MET A 113 -5.01 -8.49 4.30
CA MET A 113 -3.78 -7.69 4.23
C MET A 113 -3.29 -7.26 5.63
N ALA A 114 -4.19 -7.11 6.59
CA ALA A 114 -3.81 -6.87 7.99
C ALA A 114 -3.16 -8.12 8.61
N ASP A 115 -3.67 -9.31 8.30
CA ASP A 115 -3.07 -10.57 8.71
C ASP A 115 -1.64 -10.74 8.11
N ASP A 116 -1.44 -10.30 6.85
CA ASP A 116 -0.10 -10.28 6.24
C ASP A 116 0.86 -9.37 7.02
N ALA A 117 0.41 -8.19 7.39
CA ALA A 117 1.23 -7.24 8.15
C ALA A 117 1.61 -7.80 9.54
N ILE A 118 0.69 -8.53 10.18
CA ILE A 118 0.97 -9.23 11.44
C ILE A 118 1.97 -10.36 11.25
N SER A 119 1.91 -11.11 10.14
CA SER A 119 2.88 -12.18 9.87
C SER A 119 4.32 -11.65 9.77
N VAL A 120 4.52 -10.42 9.29
CA VAL A 120 5.84 -9.77 9.30
C VAL A 120 6.34 -9.52 10.72
N LEU A 121 5.47 -9.06 11.62
CA LEU A 121 5.84 -8.88 13.03
C LEU A 121 6.14 -10.22 13.72
N ASP A 122 5.40 -11.28 13.36
CA ASP A 122 5.61 -12.62 13.91
C ASP A 122 6.95 -13.21 13.46
N GLU A 123 7.30 -13.08 12.18
CA GLU A 123 8.59 -13.51 11.64
C GLU A 123 9.76 -12.82 12.35
N LEU A 124 9.63 -11.52 12.60
CA LEU A 124 10.63 -10.72 13.30
C LEU A 124 10.57 -10.88 14.83
N LYS A 125 9.68 -11.73 15.36
CA LYS A 125 9.45 -11.96 16.80
C LYS A 125 9.15 -10.67 17.57
N ILE A 126 8.44 -9.74 16.92
CA ILE A 126 8.04 -8.46 17.50
C ILE A 126 6.67 -8.64 18.13
N SER A 127 6.60 -8.55 19.45
CA SER A 127 5.34 -8.73 20.19
C SER A 127 4.37 -7.56 20.00
N LYS A 128 4.89 -6.32 19.86
CA LYS A 128 4.08 -5.10 19.78
C LYS A 128 4.83 -4.00 19.05
N ALA A 129 4.18 -3.29 18.12
CA ALA A 129 4.78 -2.24 17.32
C ALA A 129 3.88 -0.98 17.22
N HIS A 130 4.47 0.16 16.89
CA HIS A 130 3.76 1.30 16.33
C HIS A 130 3.38 0.96 14.88
N ILE A 131 2.19 1.35 14.44
CA ILE A 131 1.71 1.10 13.08
C ILE A 131 1.46 2.44 12.39
N LEU A 132 2.15 2.68 11.27
CA LEU A 132 1.93 3.87 10.44
C LEU A 132 1.42 3.43 9.08
N GLY A 133 0.26 3.90 8.67
CA GLY A 133 -0.34 3.54 7.39
C GLY A 133 -0.76 4.74 6.56
N ILE A 134 -0.44 4.71 5.27
CA ILE A 134 -0.87 5.74 4.31
C ILE A 134 -1.97 5.21 3.39
N SER A 135 -3.06 5.97 3.21
CA SER A 135 -4.16 5.65 2.28
C SER A 135 -4.75 4.26 2.57
N MET A 136 -4.66 3.29 1.64
CA MET A 136 -5.03 1.88 1.86
C MET A 136 -4.28 1.29 3.07
N GLY A 137 -2.99 1.62 3.24
CA GLY A 137 -2.21 1.19 4.40
C GLY A 137 -2.79 1.70 5.73
N GLY A 138 -3.42 2.88 5.72
CA GLY A 138 -4.16 3.38 6.88
C GLY A 138 -5.45 2.58 7.14
N MET A 139 -6.11 2.04 6.12
CA MET A 139 -7.24 1.11 6.30
C MET A 139 -6.78 -0.21 6.93
N ILE A 140 -5.61 -0.71 6.51
CA ILE A 140 -4.96 -1.89 7.08
C ILE A 140 -4.59 -1.63 8.54
N ALA A 141 -3.95 -0.49 8.84
CA ALA A 141 -3.56 -0.10 10.19
C ALA A 141 -4.75 -0.03 11.16
N GLN A 142 -5.91 0.46 10.71
CA GLN A 142 -7.14 0.46 11.50
C GLN A 142 -7.60 -0.96 11.86
N ILE A 143 -7.50 -1.90 10.93
CA ILE A 143 -7.87 -3.30 11.16
C ILE A 143 -6.87 -3.95 12.11
N ILE A 144 -5.57 -3.69 11.95
CA ILE A 144 -4.54 -4.18 12.87
C ILE A 144 -4.85 -3.68 14.29
N ALA A 145 -5.06 -2.37 14.47
CA ALA A 145 -5.36 -1.81 15.78
C ALA A 145 -6.62 -2.42 16.42
N ALA A 146 -7.67 -2.61 15.61
CA ALA A 146 -8.95 -3.13 16.11
C ALA A 146 -8.94 -4.65 16.40
N ASN A 147 -8.35 -5.44 15.51
CA ASN A 147 -8.35 -6.90 15.63
C ASN A 147 -7.17 -7.43 16.46
N TYR A 148 -6.06 -6.67 16.53
CA TYR A 148 -4.82 -7.03 17.22
C TYR A 148 -4.39 -5.95 18.23
N PRO A 149 -5.23 -5.52 19.19
CA PRO A 149 -4.91 -4.41 20.09
C PRO A 149 -3.68 -4.68 20.95
N LEU A 150 -3.41 -5.93 21.30
CA LEU A 150 -2.22 -6.33 22.06
C LEU A 150 -0.93 -6.26 21.21
N ARG A 151 -1.04 -6.20 19.89
CA ARG A 151 0.09 -6.08 18.96
C ARG A 151 0.37 -4.63 18.55
N THR A 152 -0.51 -3.69 18.91
CA THR A 152 -0.47 -2.28 18.51
C THR A 152 -0.12 -1.39 19.70
N LYS A 153 0.98 -0.64 19.63
CA LYS A 153 1.34 0.39 20.61
C LYS A 153 0.57 1.68 20.33
N THR A 154 0.68 2.18 19.14
CA THR A 154 -0.09 3.29 18.58
C THR A 154 -0.34 3.04 17.11
N PHE A 155 -1.31 3.73 16.53
CA PHE A 155 -1.46 3.75 15.08
C PHE A 155 -1.58 5.18 14.56
N THR A 156 -0.92 5.45 13.44
CA THR A 156 -0.91 6.75 12.77
C THR A 156 -1.48 6.57 11.36
N LEU A 157 -2.42 7.44 11.01
CA LEU A 157 -3.10 7.39 9.73
C LEU A 157 -2.78 8.62 8.89
N ILE A 158 -2.29 8.41 7.69
CA ILE A 158 -2.02 9.48 6.72
C ILE A 158 -2.97 9.30 5.53
N ALA A 159 -3.75 10.35 5.23
CA ALA A 159 -4.63 10.40 4.06
C ALA A 159 -5.54 9.15 3.89
N SER A 160 -6.16 8.68 4.98
CA SER A 160 -6.99 7.49 5.03
C SER A 160 -8.39 7.77 5.59
N THR A 161 -9.28 6.78 5.49
CA THR A 161 -10.66 6.87 6.00
C THR A 161 -11.08 5.58 6.68
N ALA A 162 -11.93 5.67 7.71
CA ALA A 162 -12.56 4.53 8.37
C ALA A 162 -13.91 4.14 7.74
N SER A 163 -14.53 5.04 6.99
CA SER A 163 -15.83 4.81 6.36
C SER A 163 -15.74 3.83 5.19
N THR A 164 -16.84 3.17 4.89
CA THR A 164 -17.00 2.45 3.62
C THR A 164 -16.79 3.42 2.46
N PRO A 165 -15.88 3.12 1.52
CA PRO A 165 -15.67 3.98 0.36
C PRO A 165 -16.97 4.16 -0.43
N SER A 166 -17.30 5.39 -0.77
CA SER A 166 -18.46 5.71 -1.57
C SER A 166 -18.19 6.90 -2.51
N PRO A 167 -18.99 7.12 -3.54
CA PRO A 167 -18.82 8.26 -4.43
C PRO A 167 -18.90 9.62 -3.71
N LEU A 168 -19.53 9.67 -2.52
CA LEU A 168 -19.73 10.90 -1.76
C LEU A 168 -18.56 11.25 -0.83
N ASN A 169 -17.87 10.24 -0.31
CA ASN A 169 -16.78 10.39 0.67
C ASN A 169 -15.47 9.75 0.22
N GLY A 170 -15.38 9.37 -1.05
CA GLY A 170 -14.19 8.79 -1.66
C GLY A 170 -13.34 9.83 -2.41
N PRO A 171 -12.35 9.38 -3.18
CA PRO A 171 -11.51 10.24 -4.00
C PRO A 171 -12.30 11.13 -4.96
N THR A 172 -11.73 12.27 -5.34
CA THR A 172 -12.33 13.17 -6.33
C THR A 172 -12.56 12.47 -7.67
N ARG A 173 -13.40 13.05 -8.53
CA ARG A 173 -13.67 12.51 -9.87
C ARG A 173 -12.39 12.34 -10.70
N ASN A 174 -11.46 13.30 -10.60
CA ASN A 174 -10.18 13.26 -11.32
C ASN A 174 -9.32 12.09 -10.84
N VAL A 175 -9.15 11.93 -9.53
CA VAL A 175 -8.41 10.83 -8.94
C VAL A 175 -9.02 9.48 -9.36
N ARG A 176 -10.34 9.32 -9.29
CA ARG A 176 -11.01 8.09 -9.74
C ARG A 176 -10.75 7.80 -11.22
N LYS A 177 -10.73 8.82 -12.08
CA LYS A 177 -10.41 8.67 -13.51
C LYS A 177 -8.97 8.16 -13.70
N LEU A 178 -7.99 8.72 -12.97
CA LEU A 178 -6.58 8.30 -13.03
C LEU A 178 -6.38 6.87 -12.52
N LEU A 179 -7.04 6.48 -11.43
CA LEU A 179 -7.01 5.11 -10.93
C LEU A 179 -7.59 4.13 -11.96
N MET A 180 -8.71 4.49 -12.61
CA MET A 180 -9.30 3.67 -13.68
C MET A 180 -8.41 3.58 -14.92
N GLU A 181 -7.72 4.65 -15.29
CA GLU A 181 -6.78 4.66 -16.42
C GLU A 181 -5.67 3.62 -16.21
N ARG A 182 -5.13 3.51 -14.99
CA ARG A 182 -4.13 2.50 -14.63
C ARG A 182 -4.66 1.08 -14.82
N THR A 183 -5.91 0.82 -14.48
CA THR A 183 -6.49 -0.52 -14.61
C THR A 183 -6.79 -0.93 -16.05
N LYS A 184 -6.99 0.04 -16.96
CA LYS A 184 -7.34 -0.21 -18.37
C LYS A 184 -6.12 -0.43 -19.27
N ASN A 185 -4.98 0.14 -18.92
CA ASN A 185 -3.77 0.14 -19.73
C ASN A 185 -2.61 -0.58 -19.02
N PRO A 186 -2.64 -1.91 -18.88
CA PRO A 186 -1.61 -2.65 -18.15
C PRO A 186 -0.26 -2.67 -18.88
N ASN A 187 -0.27 -2.61 -20.21
CA ASN A 187 0.92 -2.69 -21.06
C ASN A 187 1.51 -1.31 -21.41
N SER A 188 1.25 -0.30 -20.58
CA SER A 188 1.85 1.04 -20.75
C SER A 188 3.38 0.98 -20.65
N THR A 189 4.05 1.84 -21.42
CA THR A 189 5.50 2.05 -21.29
C THR A 189 5.88 2.59 -19.91
N ILE A 190 7.16 2.54 -19.55
CA ILE A 190 7.65 3.13 -18.30
C ILE A 190 7.29 4.62 -18.25
N ASP A 191 7.56 5.37 -19.33
CA ASP A 191 7.24 6.80 -19.39
C ASP A 191 5.74 7.10 -19.18
N GLU A 192 4.87 6.31 -19.79
CA GLU A 192 3.43 6.45 -19.59
C GLU A 192 3.02 6.17 -18.14
N LYS A 193 3.64 5.16 -17.50
CA LYS A 193 3.40 4.83 -16.08
C LYS A 193 3.91 5.94 -15.17
N VAL A 194 5.11 6.47 -15.40
CA VAL A 194 5.68 7.61 -14.67
C VAL A 194 4.79 8.83 -14.82
N ASN A 195 4.43 9.20 -16.04
CA ASN A 195 3.57 10.37 -16.30
C ASN A 195 2.17 10.23 -15.66
N ARG A 196 1.59 9.04 -15.65
CA ARG A 196 0.33 8.76 -14.97
C ARG A 196 0.48 8.91 -13.45
N THR A 197 1.54 8.37 -12.88
CA THR A 197 1.85 8.51 -11.44
C THR A 197 2.04 9.97 -11.08
N LYS A 198 2.76 10.73 -11.87
CA LYS A 198 2.94 12.17 -11.70
C LYS A 198 1.62 12.94 -11.70
N ARG A 199 0.72 12.66 -12.66
CA ARG A 199 -0.62 13.26 -12.69
C ARG A 199 -1.42 12.92 -11.42
N LEU A 200 -1.33 11.68 -10.94
CA LEU A 200 -1.98 11.27 -9.71
C LEU A 200 -1.42 12.05 -8.51
N PHE A 201 -0.10 12.16 -8.37
CA PHE A 201 0.52 12.89 -7.27
C PHE A 201 0.24 14.40 -7.32
N LYS A 202 0.10 14.99 -8.51
CA LYS A 202 -0.36 16.39 -8.66
C LYS A 202 -1.80 16.60 -8.17
N GLU A 203 -2.67 15.59 -8.29
CA GLU A 203 -4.07 15.68 -7.84
C GLU A 203 -4.23 15.44 -6.33
N ILE A 204 -3.40 14.60 -5.71
CA ILE A 204 -3.55 14.21 -4.30
C ILE A 204 -2.51 14.81 -3.37
N GLY A 205 -1.41 15.33 -3.91
CA GLY A 205 -0.28 15.84 -3.15
C GLY A 205 -0.34 17.35 -2.91
N TYR A 206 0.70 17.87 -2.27
CA TYR A 206 0.88 19.30 -2.08
C TYR A 206 1.21 19.98 -3.42
N GLN A 207 0.49 21.04 -3.75
CA GLN A 207 0.57 21.73 -5.05
C GLN A 207 1.93 22.44 -5.29
N GLY A 208 2.69 22.71 -4.24
CA GLY A 208 4.03 23.33 -4.33
C GLY A 208 5.17 22.35 -4.62
N ILE A 209 4.89 21.05 -4.71
CA ILE A 209 5.92 20.04 -4.98
C ILE A 209 6.29 20.02 -6.48
N ASN A 210 7.58 20.11 -6.76
CA ASN A 210 8.08 19.86 -8.11
C ASN A 210 8.26 18.35 -8.33
N LEU A 211 7.43 17.76 -9.17
CA LEU A 211 7.52 16.35 -9.59
C LEU A 211 8.22 16.19 -10.95
N ASP A 212 8.71 17.29 -11.53
CA ASP A 212 9.45 17.32 -12.81
C ASP A 212 10.96 17.18 -12.54
N THR A 213 11.35 16.17 -11.75
CA THR A 213 12.74 15.88 -11.36
C THR A 213 13.17 14.51 -11.86
N GLU A 214 14.47 14.36 -12.13
CA GLU A 214 15.08 13.08 -12.48
C GLU A 214 14.92 12.06 -11.35
N GLU A 215 15.11 12.49 -10.10
CA GLU A 215 14.91 11.67 -8.91
C GLU A 215 13.50 11.06 -8.86
N PHE A 216 12.43 11.84 -9.15
CA PHE A 216 11.07 11.32 -9.20
C PHE A 216 10.91 10.25 -10.28
N TYR A 217 11.48 10.51 -11.48
CA TYR A 217 11.45 9.55 -12.58
C TYR A 217 12.16 8.25 -12.22
N GLU A 218 13.38 8.34 -11.69
CA GLU A 218 14.18 7.18 -11.28
C GLU A 218 13.48 6.35 -10.20
N ASN A 219 12.95 6.99 -9.17
CA ASN A 219 12.23 6.31 -8.09
C ASN A 219 11.01 5.53 -8.59
N ILE A 220 10.22 6.13 -9.49
CA ILE A 220 9.04 5.45 -10.05
C ILE A 220 9.47 4.35 -11.02
N SER A 221 10.47 4.59 -11.85
CA SER A 221 11.00 3.58 -12.79
C SER A 221 11.57 2.37 -12.04
N ALA A 222 12.36 2.60 -11.00
CA ALA A 222 12.90 1.54 -10.14
C ALA A 222 11.77 0.71 -9.49
N ALA A 223 10.69 1.35 -9.05
CA ALA A 223 9.54 0.65 -8.49
C ALA A 223 8.81 -0.19 -9.56
N ILE A 224 8.70 0.31 -10.80
CA ILE A 224 8.10 -0.43 -11.91
C ILE A 224 8.95 -1.65 -12.27
N ASP A 225 10.26 -1.48 -12.39
CA ASP A 225 11.19 -2.57 -12.73
C ASP A 225 11.21 -3.64 -11.63
N ARG A 226 11.26 -3.22 -10.35
CA ARG A 226 11.25 -4.11 -9.21
C ARG A 226 9.94 -4.91 -9.08
N GLY A 227 8.82 -4.25 -9.30
CA GLY A 227 7.49 -4.87 -9.15
C GLY A 227 7.01 -5.63 -10.38
N GLY A 228 7.79 -5.65 -11.48
CA GLY A 228 7.37 -6.21 -12.75
C GLY A 228 6.35 -5.34 -13.49
N LYS A 229 6.08 -5.72 -14.74
CA LYS A 229 5.23 -4.93 -15.65
C LYS A 229 3.73 -5.13 -15.44
N ASP A 230 3.34 -6.13 -14.66
CA ASP A 230 1.93 -6.50 -14.47
C ASP A 230 1.24 -5.64 -13.41
N ASP A 231 0.22 -4.92 -13.83
CA ASP A 231 -0.65 -4.09 -12.98
C ASP A 231 -1.93 -4.83 -12.48
N THR A 232 -2.00 -6.16 -12.62
CA THR A 232 -3.18 -6.95 -12.16
C THR A 232 -3.36 -6.85 -10.65
N GLY A 233 -2.28 -6.88 -9.89
CA GLY A 233 -2.27 -6.71 -8.44
C GLY A 233 -2.89 -5.39 -7.99
N PHE A 234 -2.60 -4.30 -8.69
CA PHE A 234 -3.23 -3.00 -8.42
C PHE A 234 -4.76 -3.08 -8.50
N SER A 235 -5.26 -3.79 -9.49
CA SER A 235 -6.70 -3.94 -9.71
C SER A 235 -7.37 -4.76 -8.60
N ARG A 236 -6.71 -5.80 -8.08
CA ARG A 236 -7.21 -6.62 -6.97
C ARG A 236 -7.21 -5.82 -5.66
N GLN A 237 -6.13 -5.10 -5.36
CA GLN A 237 -6.08 -4.19 -4.21
C GLN A 237 -7.17 -3.13 -4.28
N LEU A 238 -7.37 -2.50 -5.45
CA LEU A 238 -8.45 -1.52 -5.64
C LEU A 238 -9.83 -2.13 -5.38
N THR A 239 -10.06 -3.37 -5.84
CA THR A 239 -11.32 -4.07 -5.60
C THR A 239 -11.50 -4.39 -4.11
N ALA A 240 -10.43 -4.76 -3.40
CA ALA A 240 -10.45 -4.96 -1.94
C ALA A 240 -10.82 -3.65 -1.20
N ILE A 241 -10.27 -2.51 -1.62
CA ILE A 241 -10.65 -1.19 -1.08
C ILE A 241 -12.15 -0.93 -1.30
N LEU A 242 -12.62 -1.07 -2.55
CA LEU A 242 -14.02 -0.80 -2.90
C LEU A 242 -14.99 -1.73 -2.18
N GLY A 243 -14.58 -2.96 -1.88
CA GLY A 243 -15.35 -3.95 -1.12
C GLY A 243 -15.21 -3.83 0.40
N SER A 244 -14.37 -2.93 0.90
CA SER A 244 -14.10 -2.83 2.34
C SER A 244 -15.30 -2.30 3.12
N LYS A 245 -15.49 -2.87 4.32
CA LYS A 245 -16.58 -2.51 5.23
C LYS A 245 -16.27 -1.23 6.00
N ASN A 246 -17.30 -0.65 6.62
CA ASN A 246 -17.15 0.41 7.60
C ASN A 246 -16.33 -0.08 8.80
N ARG A 247 -15.38 0.73 9.25
CA ARG A 247 -14.50 0.44 10.39
C ARG A 247 -14.70 1.42 11.56
N LEU A 248 -15.61 2.41 11.40
CA LEU A 248 -15.85 3.43 12.42
C LEU A 248 -16.15 2.83 13.79
N ASP A 249 -17.06 1.86 13.84
CA ASP A 249 -17.47 1.23 15.10
C ASP A 249 -16.29 0.52 15.80
N LYS A 250 -15.39 -0.08 15.01
CA LYS A 250 -14.19 -0.74 15.53
C LYS A 250 -13.15 0.27 16.02
N VAL A 251 -12.96 1.36 15.27
CA VAL A 251 -11.93 2.39 15.57
C VAL A 251 -12.37 3.29 16.73
N CYS A 252 -13.66 3.54 16.91
CA CYS A 252 -14.17 4.31 18.06
C CYS A 252 -14.01 3.59 19.42
N LEU A 253 -13.65 2.31 19.41
CA LEU A 253 -13.42 1.51 20.62
C LEU A 253 -11.92 1.46 21.03
N LEU A 254 -11.04 2.07 20.24
CA LEU A 254 -9.61 2.15 20.48
C LEU A 254 -9.25 3.43 21.25
#